data_4f0c1da3646f917fa2f69dde14af42c3
#
_entry.id   4f0c1da3646f917fa2f69dde14af42c3
#
_cell.length_a   1.000
_cell.length_b   1.000
_cell.length_c   1.000
_cell.angle_alpha   90.00
_cell.angle_beta   90.00
_cell.angle_gamma   90.00
#
_symmetry.space_group_name_H-M   'P 1'
#
loop_
_entity.id
_entity.type
_entity.pdbx_description
1 polymer ?
#
loop_
_entity_poly.entity_id
_entity_poly.type
_entity_poly.pdbx_seq_one_letter_code
_entity_poly.pdbx_strand_id
1 'polypeptide(L)'
;EYLFKLLDVKTEIFYDWNYNFEGKKTDMLVDMCKQIDCDTYLSNLGSSAYVDITCFTENNLNHQYINYIGEQYKQQFQGFEEGLTILDMLMNCGTEKTKEILLKDSNYEFSKLNKDM
;
A
#
# COMPACT_ATOMS: atom_id res chain seq x y z
N GLU A 1 -2.91 -8.61 12.04
CA GLU A 1 -3.71 -9.77 11.58
C GLU A 1 -5.20 -9.63 11.88
N TYR A 2 -5.60 -9.16 13.06
CA TYR A 2 -7.02 -9.04 13.44
C TYR A 2 -7.82 -8.20 12.45
N LEU A 3 -7.32 -7.03 12.05
CA LEU A 3 -7.98 -6.14 11.08
C LEU A 3 -8.13 -6.80 9.70
N PHE A 4 -7.16 -7.58 9.27
CA PHE A 4 -7.23 -8.31 8.01
C PHE A 4 -8.33 -9.37 8.04
N LYS A 5 -8.49 -10.07 9.15
CA LYS A 5 -9.59 -11.02 9.33
C LYS A 5 -10.95 -10.30 9.35
N LEU A 6 -11.04 -9.22 10.10
CA LEU A 6 -12.26 -8.43 10.23
C LEU A 6 -12.73 -7.86 8.88
N LEU A 7 -11.79 -7.41 8.04
CA LEU A 7 -12.04 -6.83 6.73
C LEU A 7 -12.01 -7.87 5.59
N ASP A 8 -11.88 -9.15 5.93
CA ASP A 8 -11.84 -10.25 4.96
C ASP A 8 -10.73 -10.12 3.91
N VAL A 9 -9.58 -9.58 4.30
CA VAL A 9 -8.40 -9.47 3.45
C VAL A 9 -7.73 -10.84 3.34
N LYS A 10 -7.61 -11.35 2.13
CA LYS A 10 -7.02 -12.68 1.82
C LYS A 10 -5.59 -12.60 1.31
N THR A 11 -5.02 -11.43 1.21
CA THR A 11 -3.64 -11.23 0.76
C THR A 11 -2.68 -12.01 1.64
N GLU A 12 -1.75 -12.72 1.03
CA GLU A 12 -0.71 -13.44 1.73
C GLU A 12 0.23 -12.47 2.45
N ILE A 13 0.57 -12.80 3.69
CA ILE A 13 1.39 -11.96 4.55
C ILE A 13 2.72 -12.66 4.81
N PHE A 14 3.81 -11.96 4.51
CA PHE A 14 5.16 -12.39 4.80
C PHE A 14 5.72 -11.57 5.95
N TYR A 15 6.42 -12.22 6.87
CA TYR A 15 7.02 -11.56 8.02
C TYR A 15 8.53 -11.49 7.87
N ASP A 16 9.11 -10.32 8.05
CA ASP A 16 10.53 -10.06 7.86
C ASP A 16 11.44 -10.92 8.74
N TRP A 17 11.00 -11.26 9.94
CA TRP A 17 11.77 -12.15 10.83
C TRP A 17 11.95 -13.58 10.32
N ASN A 18 11.21 -13.99 9.29
CA ASN A 18 11.37 -15.29 8.63
C ASN A 18 12.40 -15.26 7.51
N TYR A 19 12.97 -14.11 7.21
CA TYR A 19 13.87 -13.88 6.09
C TYR A 19 15.15 -13.20 6.56
N ASN A 20 16.18 -13.29 5.74
CA ASN A 20 17.42 -12.54 5.90
C ASN A 20 17.60 -11.67 4.66
N PHE A 21 17.01 -10.48 4.68
CA PHE A 21 17.09 -9.55 3.56
C PHE A 21 18.42 -8.81 3.56
N GLU A 22 19.01 -8.70 2.38
CA GLU A 22 20.30 -8.04 2.17
C GLU A 22 20.14 -6.66 1.53
N GLY A 23 21.17 -5.84 1.68
CA GLY A 23 21.18 -4.49 1.13
C GLY A 23 20.57 -3.45 2.04
N LYS A 24 20.49 -2.23 1.52
CA LYS A 24 19.93 -1.06 2.23
C LYS A 24 19.02 -0.28 1.29
N LYS A 25 18.06 0.44 1.85
CA LYS A 25 17.14 1.30 1.08
C LYS A 25 16.46 0.49 -0.04
N THR A 26 16.50 0.97 -1.28
CA THR A 26 15.84 0.33 -2.43
C THR A 26 16.43 -1.05 -2.74
N ASP A 27 17.73 -1.26 -2.55
CA ASP A 27 18.36 -2.57 -2.77
C ASP A 27 17.75 -3.65 -1.88
N MET A 28 17.46 -3.32 -0.63
CA MET A 28 16.77 -4.25 0.27
C MET A 28 15.35 -4.56 -0.21
N LEU A 29 14.63 -3.58 -0.73
CA LEU A 29 13.28 -3.79 -1.29
C LEU A 29 13.32 -4.71 -2.52
N VAL A 30 14.33 -4.57 -3.35
CA VAL A 30 14.58 -5.47 -4.49
C VAL A 30 14.85 -6.89 -4.01
N ASP A 31 15.71 -7.04 -3.01
CA ASP A 31 16.02 -8.35 -2.42
C ASP A 31 14.78 -9.01 -1.81
N MET A 32 13.94 -8.23 -1.12
CA MET A 32 12.66 -8.71 -0.61
C MET A 32 11.77 -9.28 -1.73
N CYS A 33 11.62 -8.55 -2.82
CA CYS A 33 10.83 -9.02 -3.97
C CYS A 33 11.37 -10.33 -4.55
N LYS A 34 12.69 -10.45 -4.64
CA LYS A 34 13.33 -11.68 -5.14
C LYS A 34 13.12 -12.88 -4.21
N GLN A 35 13.29 -12.68 -2.91
CA GLN A 35 13.18 -13.77 -1.94
C GLN A 35 11.75 -14.31 -1.81
N ILE A 36 10.74 -13.46 -1.98
CA ILE A 36 9.33 -13.87 -1.94
C ILE A 36 8.73 -14.13 -3.33
N ASP A 37 9.56 -14.10 -4.37
CA ASP A 37 9.17 -14.38 -5.76
C ASP A 37 8.05 -13.47 -6.29
N CYS A 38 8.20 -12.17 -6.06
CA CYS A 38 7.30 -11.14 -6.60
C CYS A 38 7.89 -10.52 -7.85
N ASP A 39 7.02 -10.10 -8.76
CA ASP A 39 7.41 -9.42 -10.01
C ASP A 39 7.19 -7.90 -9.97
N THR A 40 6.42 -7.41 -9.02
CA THR A 40 6.02 -6.00 -8.93
C THR A 40 6.09 -5.51 -7.50
N TYR A 41 6.74 -4.36 -7.31
CA TYR A 41 6.74 -3.64 -6.04
C TYR A 41 5.79 -2.45 -6.11
N LEU A 42 4.93 -2.35 -5.11
CA LEU A 42 3.94 -1.28 -5.01
C LEU A 42 4.32 -0.32 -3.88
N SER A 43 4.57 0.94 -4.21
CA SER A 43 4.94 2.00 -3.26
C SER A 43 3.81 3.00 -3.07
N ASN A 44 3.73 3.59 -1.90
CA ASN A 44 2.94 4.80 -1.73
C ASN A 44 3.55 5.97 -2.51
N LEU A 45 2.72 6.84 -3.07
CA LEU A 45 3.18 8.02 -3.79
C LEU A 45 4.07 8.94 -2.93
N GLY A 46 3.80 9.02 -1.62
CA GLY A 46 4.63 9.77 -0.67
C GLY A 46 6.07 9.28 -0.52
N SER A 47 6.38 8.05 -0.93
CA SER A 47 7.75 7.51 -0.89
C SER A 47 8.56 7.81 -2.15
N SER A 48 8.02 8.54 -3.11
CA SER A 48 8.67 8.82 -4.41
C SER A 48 10.04 9.49 -4.30
N ALA A 49 10.29 10.25 -3.23
CA ALA A 49 11.58 10.90 -2.97
C ALA A 49 12.68 9.93 -2.51
N TYR A 50 12.31 8.74 -2.03
CA TYR A 50 13.25 7.81 -1.38
C TYR A 50 13.49 6.53 -2.16
N VAL A 51 12.60 6.18 -3.08
CA VAL A 51 12.67 4.95 -3.86
C VAL A 51 13.37 5.21 -5.18
N ASP A 52 14.44 4.47 -5.44
CA ASP A 52 15.12 4.50 -6.73
C ASP A 52 14.52 3.43 -7.67
N ILE A 53 13.71 3.90 -8.61
CA ILE A 53 13.00 3.05 -9.56
C ILE A 53 13.96 2.27 -10.46
N THR A 54 15.15 2.82 -10.75
CA THR A 54 16.13 2.15 -11.62
C THR A 54 16.60 0.82 -11.04
N CYS A 55 16.70 0.72 -9.72
CA CYS A 55 17.07 -0.54 -9.05
C CYS A 55 16.08 -1.66 -9.38
N PHE A 56 14.80 -1.36 -9.47
CA PHE A 56 13.79 -2.36 -9.86
C PHE A 56 13.93 -2.76 -11.32
N THR A 57 14.04 -1.80 -12.21
CA THR A 57 14.18 -2.05 -13.66
C THR A 57 15.43 -2.88 -13.99
N GLU A 58 16.56 -2.55 -13.38
CA GLU A 58 17.84 -3.27 -13.55
C GLU A 58 17.76 -4.72 -13.06
N ASN A 59 16.85 -5.01 -12.15
CA ASN A 59 16.61 -6.36 -11.62
C ASN A 59 15.38 -7.06 -12.23
N ASN A 60 14.86 -6.57 -13.35
CA ASN A 60 13.70 -7.11 -14.05
C ASN A 60 12.42 -7.14 -13.18
N LEU A 61 12.30 -6.17 -12.28
CA LEU A 61 11.12 -5.99 -11.45
C LEU A 61 10.32 -4.78 -11.92
N ASN A 62 9.02 -4.87 -11.84
CA ASN A 62 8.14 -3.73 -12.07
C ASN A 62 7.99 -2.90 -10.80
N HIS A 63 7.80 -1.61 -10.97
CA HIS A 63 7.47 -0.71 -9.89
C HIS A 63 6.24 0.12 -10.25
N GLN A 64 5.33 0.26 -9.30
CA GLN A 64 4.15 1.12 -9.42
C GLN A 64 3.96 1.93 -8.15
N TYR A 65 3.40 3.12 -8.31
CA TYR A 65 2.90 3.91 -7.19
C TYR A 65 1.40 3.72 -7.04
N ILE A 66 0.95 3.62 -5.80
CA ILE A 66 -0.45 3.65 -5.44
C ILE A 66 -0.73 4.93 -4.65
N ASN A 67 -1.78 5.61 -5.02
CA ASN A 67 -2.30 6.74 -4.28
C ASN A 67 -3.73 6.43 -3.83
N TYR A 68 -3.97 6.47 -2.54
CA TYR A 68 -5.31 6.34 -1.99
C TYR A 68 -5.97 7.71 -1.96
N ILE A 69 -6.99 7.90 -2.77
CA ILE A 69 -7.75 9.16 -2.82
C ILE A 69 -8.81 9.15 -1.72
N GLY A 70 -9.44 7.99 -1.54
CA GLY A 70 -10.48 7.78 -0.56
C GLY A 70 -11.80 8.46 -0.89
N GLU A 71 -12.71 8.39 0.04
CA GLU A 71 -13.97 9.11 0.02
C GLU A 71 -14.33 9.59 1.42
N GLN A 72 -15.13 10.63 1.51
CA GLN A 72 -15.62 11.12 2.77
C GLN A 72 -16.66 10.17 3.35
N TYR A 73 -16.64 10.01 4.66
CA TYR A 73 -17.62 9.26 5.43
C TYR A 73 -18.01 10.07 6.66
N LYS A 74 -19.14 9.75 7.25
CA LYS A 74 -19.61 10.44 8.45
C LYS A 74 -18.71 10.13 9.65
N GLN A 75 -18.12 11.16 10.21
CA GLN A 75 -17.36 11.11 11.46
C GLN A 75 -18.21 11.65 12.62
N GLN A 76 -17.71 11.50 13.84
CA GLN A 76 -18.46 11.87 15.04
C GLN A 76 -18.71 13.38 15.15
N PHE A 77 -17.81 14.20 14.63
CA PHE A 77 -17.88 15.66 14.65
C PHE A 77 -18.28 16.23 13.29
N GLN A 78 -18.65 17.51 13.27
CA GLN A 78 -18.93 18.20 12.01
C GLN A 78 -17.67 18.33 11.14
N GLY A 79 -17.85 18.21 9.83
CA GLY A 79 -16.78 18.24 8.85
C GLY A 79 -16.18 16.86 8.63
N PHE A 80 -15.04 16.83 7.95
CA PHE A 80 -14.32 15.61 7.64
C PHE A 80 -12.82 15.84 7.81
N GLU A 81 -12.19 15.04 8.65
CA GLU A 81 -10.73 15.00 8.81
C GLU A 81 -10.20 13.81 8.00
N GLU A 82 -9.40 14.09 6.98
CA GLU A 82 -8.79 13.07 6.15
C GLU A 82 -7.49 12.52 6.76
N GLY A 83 -7.02 11.40 6.21
CA GLY A 83 -5.73 10.82 6.58
C GLY A 83 -5.70 10.12 7.93
N LEU A 84 -6.86 9.86 8.52
CA LEU A 84 -6.95 9.08 9.76
C LEU A 84 -6.80 7.58 9.49
N THR A 85 -6.55 6.81 10.54
CA THR A 85 -6.37 5.36 10.40
C THR A 85 -7.68 4.65 10.04
N ILE A 86 -7.56 3.39 9.55
CA ILE A 86 -8.71 2.53 9.31
C ILE A 86 -9.61 2.33 10.54
N LEU A 87 -9.07 2.53 11.74
CA LEU A 87 -9.84 2.43 12.97
C LEU A 87 -10.92 3.49 13.05
N ASP A 88 -10.65 4.71 12.59
CA ASP A 88 -11.65 5.78 12.53
C ASP A 88 -12.82 5.40 11.61
N MET A 89 -12.53 4.89 10.43
CA MET A 89 -13.56 4.42 9.49
C MET A 89 -14.37 3.26 10.07
N LEU A 90 -13.71 2.27 10.66
CA LEU A 90 -14.37 1.12 11.29
C LEU A 90 -15.31 1.55 12.42
N MET A 91 -14.86 2.46 13.28
CA MET A 91 -15.65 2.93 14.41
C MET A 91 -16.83 3.82 14.01
N ASN A 92 -16.70 4.55 12.92
CA ASN A 92 -17.79 5.43 12.42
C ASN A 92 -18.75 4.73 11.45
N CYS A 93 -18.25 3.81 10.61
CA CYS A 93 -19.03 3.22 9.52
C CYS A 93 -19.38 1.75 9.75
N GLY A 94 -18.67 1.05 10.63
CA GLY A 94 -18.80 -0.39 10.79
C GLY A 94 -18.06 -1.19 9.72
N THR A 95 -18.00 -2.50 9.92
CA THR A 95 -17.17 -3.42 9.12
C THR A 95 -17.61 -3.49 7.66
N GLU A 96 -18.92 -3.64 7.38
CA GLU A 96 -19.42 -3.83 6.01
C GLU A 96 -19.21 -2.58 5.15
N LYS A 97 -19.51 -1.41 5.67
CA LYS A 97 -19.30 -0.15 4.95
C LYS A 97 -17.82 0.14 4.74
N THR A 98 -16.98 -0.18 5.69
CA THR A 98 -15.52 -0.06 5.57
C THR A 98 -14.98 -0.95 4.46
N LYS A 99 -15.42 -2.21 4.38
CA LYS A 99 -15.06 -3.11 3.28
C LYS A 99 -15.47 -2.54 1.92
N GLU A 100 -16.69 -2.06 1.82
CA GLU A 100 -17.21 -1.45 0.58
C GLU A 100 -16.32 -0.30 0.11
N ILE A 101 -15.94 0.61 1.01
CA ILE A 101 -15.08 1.75 0.71
C ILE A 101 -13.68 1.28 0.29
N LEU A 102 -13.08 0.34 1.02
CA LEU A 102 -11.74 -0.17 0.73
C LEU A 102 -11.64 -0.93 -0.60
N LEU A 103 -12.71 -1.62 -1.01
CA LEU A 103 -12.73 -2.40 -2.25
C LEU A 103 -13.16 -1.60 -3.47
N LYS A 104 -13.48 -0.33 -3.31
CA LYS A 104 -13.91 0.53 -4.40
C LYS A 104 -12.70 1.00 -5.22
N ASP A 105 -12.58 0.53 -6.47
CA ASP A 105 -11.45 0.85 -7.36
C ASP A 105 -11.27 2.36 -7.58
N SER A 106 -12.36 3.11 -7.63
CA SER A 106 -12.31 4.58 -7.80
C SER A 106 -11.61 5.33 -6.66
N ASN A 107 -11.38 4.68 -5.51
CA ASN A 107 -10.65 5.25 -4.38
C ASN A 107 -9.13 5.13 -4.52
N TYR A 108 -8.65 4.53 -5.60
CA TYR A 108 -7.22 4.32 -5.83
C TYR A 108 -6.78 4.81 -7.20
N GLU A 109 -5.59 5.37 -7.24
CA GLU A 109 -4.87 5.68 -8.47
C GLU A 109 -3.56 4.92 -8.51
N PHE A 110 -3.27 4.31 -9.67
CA PHE A 110 -2.00 3.65 -9.92
C PHE A 110 -1.23 4.42 -10.98
N SER A 111 0.04 4.69 -10.72
CA SER A 111 0.89 5.43 -11.67
C SER A 111 2.27 4.81 -11.79
N LYS A 112 2.83 4.89 -12.99
CA LYS A 112 4.26 4.67 -13.23
C LYS A 112 4.87 6.06 -13.40
N LEU A 113 5.73 6.47 -12.50
CA LEU A 113 6.52 7.67 -12.72
C LEU A 113 7.59 7.34 -13.77
N ASN A 114 7.38 7.79 -15.00
CA ASN A 114 8.44 7.80 -15.99
C ASN A 114 9.44 8.90 -15.61
N LYS A 115 10.72 8.57 -15.59
CA LYS A 115 11.80 9.53 -15.32
C LYS A 115 11.93 10.65 -16.38
N ASP A 116 11.09 10.63 -17.41
CA ASP A 116 11.16 11.55 -18.56
C ASP A 116 10.23 12.77 -18.44
N MET A 117 9.82 13.08 -17.23
CA MET A 117 9.10 14.33 -16.94
C MET A 117 9.80 15.14 -15.86
#